data_6acee1227a64eb1313ca889edf7f6c1c
#
_entry.id   6acee1227a64eb1313ca889edf7f6c1c
#
_cell.length_a   1.000
_cell.length_b   1.000
_cell.length_c   1.000
_cell.angle_alpha   90.00
_cell.angle_beta   90.00
_cell.angle_gamma   90.00
#
_symmetry.space_group_name_H-M   'P 1'
#
loop_
_entity.id
_entity.type
_entity.pdbx_description
1 polymer ?
#
loop_
_entity_poly.entity_id
_entity_poly.type
_entity_poly.pdbx_seq_one_letter_code
_entity_poly.pdbx_strand_id
1 'polypeptide(L)'
;MARLHDPMTLRMAREVLGVSSLCTPDEVRAAFRYAAKRAHPDNGGDPAAFRQVVAAYRRLQDPYEEGFGRPLAPAAASGVSEAVLEISPGAALGGGQVPYAAPDGRTLRITLPPGLRSGDRVRAAGAVLRVYVRVDAGVLVRGDDVWVTAHVPPARLKSGGRISVETPLGPRSVWIDRRAAERGLVRIEGEGLPARGRHPAGSLYVRLAPLPGAGAESAAMTLLRRFAAAWAA
;
A
#
# COMPACT_ATOMS: atom_id res chain seq x y z
N MET A 1 -16.58 -32.98 -7.15
CA MET A 1 -15.54 -32.75 -6.12
C MET A 1 -14.63 -31.65 -6.61
N ALA A 2 -14.90 -30.41 -6.21
CA ALA A 2 -14.09 -29.25 -6.54
C ALA A 2 -12.85 -29.25 -5.66
N ARG A 3 -11.66 -29.38 -6.25
CA ARG A 3 -10.39 -29.19 -5.52
C ARG A 3 -10.31 -27.72 -5.13
N LEU A 4 -10.37 -27.46 -3.82
CA LEU A 4 -10.02 -26.17 -3.24
C LEU A 4 -8.64 -25.78 -3.78
N HIS A 5 -8.58 -24.63 -4.43
CA HIS A 5 -7.31 -23.99 -4.80
C HIS A 5 -6.60 -23.62 -3.51
N ASP A 6 -5.56 -24.38 -3.18
CA ASP A 6 -4.68 -24.05 -2.07
C ASP A 6 -3.99 -22.71 -2.41
N PRO A 7 -4.16 -21.67 -1.58
CA PRO A 7 -3.61 -20.35 -1.92
C PRO A 7 -2.09 -20.43 -1.95
N MET A 8 -1.50 -20.07 -3.08
CA MET A 8 -0.05 -20.02 -3.26
C MET A 8 0.60 -19.17 -2.16
N THR A 9 1.45 -19.79 -1.34
CA THR A 9 2.17 -19.09 -0.28
C THR A 9 3.33 -18.29 -0.84
N LEU A 10 3.80 -17.25 -0.12
CA LEU A 10 4.98 -16.46 -0.52
C LEU A 10 6.24 -17.32 -0.71
N ARG A 11 6.39 -18.36 0.11
CA ARG A 11 7.48 -19.32 -0.01
C ARG A 11 7.40 -20.08 -1.34
N MET A 12 6.24 -20.64 -1.66
CA MET A 12 6.00 -21.33 -2.94
C MET A 12 6.17 -20.40 -4.13
N ALA A 13 5.72 -19.15 -4.03
CA ALA A 13 5.89 -18.15 -5.08
C ALA A 13 7.38 -17.83 -5.34
N ARG A 14 8.18 -17.75 -4.28
CA ARG A 14 9.64 -17.58 -4.41
C ARG A 14 10.32 -18.80 -5.01
N GLU A 15 9.93 -20.00 -4.63
CA GLU A 15 10.43 -21.26 -5.21
C GLU A 15 10.09 -21.37 -6.70
N VAL A 16 8.86 -21.03 -7.11
CA VAL A 16 8.43 -21.06 -8.51
C VAL A 16 9.22 -20.06 -9.38
N LEU A 17 9.55 -18.88 -8.88
CA LEU A 17 10.35 -17.89 -9.58
C LEU A 17 11.87 -18.07 -9.38
N GLY A 18 12.31 -18.95 -8.48
CA GLY A 18 13.71 -19.16 -8.17
C GLY A 18 14.39 -17.96 -7.53
N VAL A 19 13.67 -17.17 -6.72
CA VAL A 19 14.20 -15.98 -6.04
C VAL A 19 14.36 -16.19 -4.54
N SER A 20 15.35 -15.53 -3.96
CA SER A 20 15.61 -15.60 -2.52
C SER A 20 14.58 -14.82 -1.70
N SER A 21 14.58 -15.01 -0.37
CA SER A 21 13.73 -14.24 0.55
C SER A 21 14.11 -12.77 0.66
N LEU A 22 15.34 -12.42 0.26
CA LEU A 22 15.90 -11.06 0.30
C LEU A 22 15.96 -10.40 -1.08
N CYS A 23 15.25 -10.94 -2.07
CA CYS A 23 15.27 -10.42 -3.43
C CYS A 23 14.65 -9.03 -3.52
N THR A 24 15.22 -8.21 -4.39
CA THR A 24 14.71 -6.89 -4.75
C THR A 24 13.52 -7.01 -5.72
N PRO A 25 12.66 -5.99 -5.82
CA PRO A 25 11.57 -5.97 -6.81
C PRO A 25 12.06 -6.09 -8.26
N ASP A 26 13.27 -5.64 -8.56
CA ASP A 26 13.87 -5.75 -9.89
C ASP A 26 14.32 -7.18 -10.20
N GLU A 27 14.85 -7.89 -9.22
CA GLU A 27 15.20 -9.31 -9.33
C GLU A 27 13.94 -10.16 -9.53
N VAL A 28 12.86 -9.87 -8.82
CA VAL A 28 11.56 -10.55 -9.03
C VAL A 28 11.04 -10.33 -10.44
N ARG A 29 11.14 -9.11 -10.98
CA ARG A 29 10.76 -8.80 -12.37
C ARG A 29 11.63 -9.52 -13.38
N ALA A 30 12.94 -9.59 -13.15
CA ALA A 30 13.86 -10.30 -14.03
C ALA A 30 13.59 -11.80 -14.03
N ALA A 31 13.41 -12.41 -12.85
CA ALA A 31 13.08 -13.82 -12.68
C ALA A 31 11.76 -14.17 -13.36
N PHE A 32 10.74 -13.33 -13.20
CA PHE A 32 9.45 -13.50 -13.88
C PHE A 32 9.62 -13.52 -15.41
N ARG A 33 10.32 -12.53 -15.99
CA ARG A 33 10.52 -12.49 -17.44
C ARG A 33 11.20 -13.76 -17.96
N TYR A 34 12.19 -14.25 -17.23
CA TYR A 34 12.90 -15.48 -17.58
C TYR A 34 12.01 -16.73 -17.48
N ALA A 35 11.30 -16.90 -16.35
CA ALA A 35 10.41 -18.02 -16.12
C ALA A 35 9.20 -18.03 -17.08
N ALA A 36 8.60 -16.85 -17.33
CA ALA A 36 7.49 -16.70 -18.25
C ALA A 36 7.86 -17.05 -19.70
N LYS A 37 9.07 -16.64 -20.16
CA LYS A 37 9.57 -16.98 -21.50
C LYS A 37 9.75 -18.48 -21.68
N ARG A 38 10.23 -19.18 -20.65
CA ARG A 38 10.42 -20.65 -20.69
C ARG A 38 9.11 -21.43 -20.61
N ALA A 39 8.15 -20.94 -19.85
CA ALA A 39 6.86 -21.60 -19.64
C ALA A 39 5.80 -21.21 -20.69
N HIS A 40 6.11 -20.27 -21.61
CA HIS A 40 5.14 -19.77 -22.56
C HIS A 40 4.73 -20.85 -23.58
N PRO A 41 3.42 -21.05 -23.85
CA PRO A 41 2.95 -22.08 -24.77
C PRO A 41 3.50 -21.91 -26.19
N ASP A 42 3.69 -20.68 -26.68
CA ASP A 42 4.28 -20.41 -28.01
C ASP A 42 5.74 -20.86 -28.14
N ASN A 43 6.43 -21.02 -27.01
CA ASN A 43 7.81 -21.56 -26.97
C ASN A 43 7.85 -23.05 -26.58
N GLY A 44 6.72 -23.76 -26.70
CA GLY A 44 6.62 -25.17 -26.33
C GLY A 44 6.53 -25.42 -24.81
N GLY A 45 6.28 -24.40 -24.01
CA GLY A 45 6.11 -24.54 -22.56
C GLY A 45 4.75 -25.08 -22.15
N ASP A 46 4.68 -25.58 -20.92
CA ASP A 46 3.43 -26.10 -20.35
C ASP A 46 2.52 -24.97 -19.88
N PRO A 47 1.24 -24.90 -20.36
CA PRO A 47 0.26 -23.92 -19.92
C PRO A 47 -0.02 -23.94 -18.41
N ALA A 48 0.15 -25.07 -17.74
CA ALA A 48 -0.01 -25.17 -16.30
C ALA A 48 1.16 -24.50 -15.56
N ALA A 49 2.39 -24.74 -16.03
CA ALA A 49 3.59 -24.06 -15.52
C ALA A 49 3.53 -22.55 -15.75
N PHE A 50 3.06 -22.09 -16.89
CA PHE A 50 2.89 -20.67 -17.17
C PHE A 50 1.90 -20.00 -16.20
N ARG A 51 0.76 -20.65 -15.93
CA ARG A 51 -0.22 -20.14 -14.93
C ARG A 51 0.40 -20.06 -13.53
N GLN A 52 1.21 -21.04 -13.13
CA GLN A 52 1.91 -21.02 -11.85
C GLN A 52 2.91 -19.85 -11.76
N VAL A 53 3.68 -19.60 -12.82
CA VAL A 53 4.63 -18.48 -12.89
C VAL A 53 3.91 -17.14 -12.78
N VAL A 54 2.78 -16.96 -13.48
CA VAL A 54 1.96 -15.75 -13.40
C VAL A 54 1.33 -15.57 -12.00
N ALA A 55 0.84 -16.65 -11.40
CA ALA A 55 0.28 -16.61 -10.06
C ALA A 55 1.36 -16.28 -9.01
N ALA A 56 2.57 -16.86 -9.15
CA ALA A 56 3.70 -16.58 -8.28
C ALA A 56 4.17 -15.12 -8.37
N TYR A 57 4.22 -14.57 -9.58
CA TYR A 57 4.58 -13.17 -9.78
C TYR A 57 3.55 -12.22 -9.18
N ARG A 58 2.24 -12.46 -9.43
CA ARG A 58 1.16 -11.69 -8.81
C ARG A 58 1.25 -11.75 -7.29
N ARG A 59 1.49 -12.93 -6.74
CA ARG A 59 1.62 -13.13 -5.31
C ARG A 59 2.78 -12.35 -4.69
N LEU A 60 3.90 -12.21 -5.40
CA LEU A 60 5.07 -11.44 -4.95
C LEU A 60 4.95 -9.94 -5.25
N GLN A 61 4.10 -9.56 -6.20
CA GLN A 61 3.79 -8.15 -6.49
C GLN A 61 2.66 -7.59 -5.63
N ASP A 62 1.87 -8.46 -5.00
CA ASP A 62 0.74 -8.03 -4.18
C ASP A 62 1.26 -7.56 -2.81
N PRO A 63 1.46 -6.24 -2.61
CA PRO A 63 1.96 -5.70 -1.34
C PRO A 63 0.92 -5.85 -0.22
N TYR A 64 -0.30 -6.28 -0.58
CA TYR A 64 -1.44 -6.35 0.33
C TYR A 64 -1.43 -7.59 1.23
N GLU A 65 -0.65 -8.63 0.90
CA GLU A 65 -0.62 -9.86 1.67
C GLU A 65 0.69 -10.13 2.44
N GLU A 66 1.68 -9.27 2.34
CA GLU A 66 2.80 -9.29 3.27
C GLU A 66 2.41 -8.62 4.60
N GLY A 67 1.42 -9.16 5.27
CA GLY A 67 1.17 -8.90 6.70
C GLY A 67 0.15 -7.82 7.05
N PHE A 68 -0.67 -7.30 6.10
CA PHE A 68 -1.58 -6.19 6.41
C PHE A 68 -3.07 -6.44 6.16
N GLY A 69 -3.51 -7.65 5.91
CA GLY A 69 -4.89 -7.89 5.48
C GLY A 69 -5.72 -8.92 6.24
N ARG A 70 -5.21 -9.45 7.35
CA ARG A 70 -6.03 -10.32 8.21
C ARG A 70 -5.73 -9.99 9.67
N PRO A 71 -6.74 -9.72 10.51
CA PRO A 71 -6.56 -9.87 11.93
C PRO A 71 -6.13 -11.33 12.13
N LEU A 72 -4.85 -11.55 12.42
CA LEU A 72 -4.39 -12.83 12.93
C LEU A 72 -5.20 -13.07 14.20
N ALA A 73 -6.19 -13.95 14.13
CA ALA A 73 -6.63 -14.62 15.31
C ALA A 73 -5.36 -15.14 16.00
N PRO A 74 -5.21 -14.94 17.31
CA PRO A 74 -4.00 -15.30 18.00
C PRO A 74 -3.77 -16.79 17.81
N ALA A 75 -2.81 -17.16 16.96
CA ALA A 75 -2.24 -18.47 17.01
C ALA A 75 -1.60 -18.59 18.40
N ALA A 76 -2.10 -19.48 19.20
CA ALA A 76 -1.53 -19.83 20.48
C ALA A 76 -0.10 -20.34 20.24
N ALA A 77 0.85 -19.43 20.24
CA ALA A 77 2.28 -19.70 20.26
C ALA A 77 2.77 -19.32 21.65
N SER A 78 3.13 -20.32 22.39
CA SER A 78 3.88 -20.26 23.65
C SER A 78 5.08 -19.34 23.51
N GLY A 79 5.04 -18.16 24.14
CA GLY A 79 6.16 -17.25 24.21
C GLY A 79 5.68 -15.82 24.23
N VAL A 80 5.76 -15.17 25.37
CA VAL A 80 5.57 -13.75 25.70
C VAL A 80 4.82 -12.98 24.59
N SER A 81 3.52 -12.86 24.74
CA SER A 81 2.67 -12.09 23.81
C SER A 81 3.17 -10.64 23.80
N GLU A 82 3.95 -10.28 22.79
CA GLU A 82 4.34 -8.88 22.57
C GLU A 82 3.04 -8.11 22.29
N ALA A 83 2.63 -7.26 23.20
CA ALA A 83 1.43 -6.46 23.02
C ALA A 83 1.63 -5.51 21.82
N VAL A 84 0.60 -5.39 20.97
CA VAL A 84 0.64 -4.54 19.80
C VAL A 84 0.06 -3.18 20.12
N LEU A 85 0.78 -2.13 19.74
CA LEU A 85 0.32 -0.75 19.80
C LEU A 85 -0.04 -0.27 18.40
N GLU A 86 -1.33 -0.16 18.13
CA GLU A 86 -1.82 0.40 16.87
C GLU A 86 -1.77 1.93 16.91
N ILE A 87 -1.16 2.52 15.90
CA ILE A 87 -1.04 3.99 15.76
C ILE A 87 -1.51 4.45 14.38
N SER A 88 -1.98 5.69 14.30
CA SER A 88 -2.32 6.33 13.03
C SER A 88 -1.06 6.77 12.26
N PRO A 89 -1.13 6.99 10.94
CA PRO A 89 -0.03 7.59 10.17
C PRO A 89 0.40 8.94 10.71
N GLY A 90 -0.55 9.76 11.19
CA GLY A 90 -0.23 11.04 11.82
C GLY A 90 0.61 10.90 13.08
N ALA A 91 0.29 9.94 13.94
CA ALA A 91 1.10 9.63 15.12
C ALA A 91 2.46 9.03 14.76
N ALA A 92 2.54 8.26 13.68
CA ALA A 92 3.81 7.74 13.18
C ALA A 92 4.74 8.85 12.67
N LEU A 93 4.19 9.86 11.97
CA LEU A 93 4.92 11.00 11.42
C LEU A 93 5.32 12.01 12.49
N GLY A 94 4.33 12.52 13.23
CA GLY A 94 4.50 13.64 14.17
C GLY A 94 4.75 13.22 15.62
N GLY A 95 4.58 11.93 15.95
CA GLY A 95 4.57 11.49 17.34
C GLY A 95 3.31 11.93 18.07
N GLY A 96 3.43 12.12 19.38
CA GLY A 96 2.34 12.62 20.21
C GLY A 96 1.79 11.58 21.18
N GLN A 97 0.66 11.90 21.82
CA GLN A 97 0.02 11.02 22.78
C GLN A 97 -1.02 10.14 22.12
N VAL A 98 -0.94 8.84 22.32
CA VAL A 98 -1.91 7.85 21.84
C VAL A 98 -2.50 7.08 23.02
N PRO A 99 -3.81 6.78 22.99
CA PRO A 99 -4.42 5.90 23.97
C PRO A 99 -3.98 4.45 23.74
N TYR A 100 -3.68 3.75 24.79
CA TYR A 100 -3.39 2.32 24.78
C TYR A 100 -4.24 1.62 25.83
N ALA A 101 -5.02 0.64 25.38
CA ALA A 101 -5.77 -0.24 26.25
C ALA A 101 -4.84 -1.35 26.77
N ALA A 102 -4.48 -1.27 28.03
CA ALA A 102 -3.63 -2.28 28.67
C ALA A 102 -4.44 -3.58 28.95
N PRO A 103 -3.78 -4.73 29.05
CA PRO A 103 -4.43 -6.01 29.32
C PRO A 103 -5.21 -6.05 30.65
N ASP A 104 -4.88 -5.16 31.60
CA ASP A 104 -5.58 -4.99 32.87
C ASP A 104 -6.87 -4.15 32.80
N GLY A 105 -7.29 -3.76 31.57
CA GLY A 105 -8.47 -2.96 31.30
C GLY A 105 -8.28 -1.45 31.49
N ARG A 106 -7.08 -0.98 31.84
CA ARG A 106 -6.79 0.45 31.98
C ARG A 106 -6.44 1.06 30.64
N THR A 107 -6.95 2.27 30.38
CA THR A 107 -6.50 3.06 29.23
C THR A 107 -5.39 4.00 29.64
N LEU A 108 -4.21 3.80 29.08
CA LEU A 108 -3.04 4.60 29.34
C LEU A 108 -2.76 5.56 28.17
N ARG A 109 -2.22 6.74 28.45
CA ARG A 109 -1.72 7.64 27.41
C ARG A 109 -0.23 7.45 27.27
N ILE A 110 0.20 7.02 26.08
CA ILE A 110 1.61 6.78 25.76
C ILE A 110 2.10 7.92 24.89
N THR A 111 3.19 8.58 25.28
CA THR A 111 3.84 9.59 24.46
C THR A 111 4.80 8.89 23.49
N LEU A 112 4.57 9.10 22.20
CA LEU A 112 5.34 8.51 21.12
C LEU A 112 6.27 9.56 20.49
N PRO A 113 7.51 9.20 20.18
CA PRO A 113 8.37 10.04 19.37
C PRO A 113 7.94 10.00 17.89
N PRO A 114 8.30 11.03 17.08
CA PRO A 114 8.08 11.00 15.64
C PRO A 114 8.92 9.95 14.93
N GLY A 115 8.50 9.54 13.76
CA GLY A 115 9.23 8.61 12.89
C GLY A 115 9.14 7.15 13.32
N LEU A 116 8.04 6.73 13.93
CA LEU A 116 7.79 5.33 14.26
C LEU A 116 7.33 4.55 13.02
N ARG A 117 7.83 3.32 12.93
CA ARG A 117 7.53 2.39 11.83
C ARG A 117 6.83 1.15 12.36
N SER A 118 6.08 0.49 11.49
CA SER A 118 5.54 -0.84 11.83
C SER A 118 6.69 -1.80 12.12
N GLY A 119 6.62 -2.45 13.29
CA GLY A 119 7.67 -3.35 13.79
C GLY A 119 8.60 -2.71 14.82
N ASP A 120 8.60 -1.38 14.97
CA ASP A 120 9.35 -0.72 16.04
C ASP A 120 8.84 -1.16 17.41
N ARG A 121 9.74 -1.06 18.40
CA ARG A 121 9.43 -1.40 19.79
C ARG A 121 9.44 -0.15 20.67
N VAL A 122 8.37 0.03 21.41
CA VAL A 122 8.21 1.13 22.36
C VAL A 122 8.05 0.56 23.76
N ARG A 123 8.81 1.09 24.72
CA ARG A 123 8.62 0.75 26.14
C ARG A 123 7.59 1.70 26.75
N ALA A 124 6.50 1.13 27.23
CA ALA A 124 5.47 1.88 27.94
C ALA A 124 4.76 1.00 28.96
N ALA A 125 4.33 1.58 30.07
CA ALA A 125 3.59 0.87 31.13
C ALA A 125 4.28 -0.40 31.65
N GLY A 126 5.61 -0.42 31.69
CA GLY A 126 6.39 -1.58 32.14
C GLY A 126 6.47 -2.73 31.13
N ALA A 127 5.87 -2.59 29.95
CA ALA A 127 5.88 -3.58 28.88
C ALA A 127 6.62 -3.06 27.63
N VAL A 128 7.03 -3.98 26.76
CA VAL A 128 7.51 -3.69 25.42
C VAL A 128 6.36 -3.91 24.45
N LEU A 129 5.99 -2.85 23.74
CA LEU A 129 4.89 -2.85 22.75
C LEU A 129 5.48 -2.83 21.35
N ARG A 130 4.97 -3.66 20.47
CA ARG A 130 5.30 -3.63 19.05
C ARG A 130 4.37 -2.68 18.32
N VAL A 131 4.95 -1.69 17.64
CA VAL A 131 4.21 -0.67 16.91
C VAL A 131 3.63 -1.28 15.62
N TYR A 132 2.37 -0.97 15.35
CA TYR A 132 1.69 -1.22 14.10
C TYR A 132 1.05 0.07 13.59
N VAL A 133 1.48 0.55 12.42
CA VAL A 133 0.89 1.73 11.78
C VAL A 133 -0.27 1.28 10.92
N ARG A 134 -1.50 1.62 11.32
CA ARG A 134 -2.70 1.27 10.56
C ARG A 134 -2.85 2.18 9.34
N VAL A 135 -3.61 1.72 8.34
CA VAL A 135 -4.07 2.58 7.24
C VAL A 135 -5.17 3.48 7.78
N ASP A 136 -5.11 4.77 7.51
CA ASP A 136 -6.09 5.74 7.98
C ASP A 136 -6.35 6.80 6.89
N ALA A 137 -7.64 7.10 6.62
CA ALA A 137 -8.08 8.12 5.66
C ALA A 137 -7.37 8.07 4.29
N GLY A 138 -7.08 6.87 3.78
CA GLY A 138 -6.39 6.69 2.50
C GLY A 138 -4.88 6.94 2.55
N VAL A 139 -4.32 7.08 3.75
CA VAL A 139 -2.89 7.20 3.99
C VAL A 139 -2.31 5.85 4.40
N LEU A 140 -1.28 5.42 3.70
CA LEU A 140 -0.54 4.19 3.97
C LEU A 140 0.93 4.53 4.25
N VAL A 141 1.47 3.97 5.33
CA VAL A 141 2.91 4.04 5.63
C VAL A 141 3.54 2.70 5.25
N ARG A 142 4.57 2.74 4.42
CA ARG A 142 5.30 1.55 3.97
C ARG A 142 6.81 1.77 4.12
N GLY A 143 7.43 1.08 5.06
CA GLY A 143 8.82 1.32 5.42
C GLY A 143 9.02 2.76 5.91
N ASP A 144 9.85 3.51 5.22
CA ASP A 144 10.12 4.92 5.50
C ASP A 144 9.16 5.87 4.76
N ASP A 145 8.42 5.37 3.76
CA ASP A 145 7.63 6.16 2.82
C ASP A 145 6.16 6.26 3.23
N VAL A 146 5.57 7.40 2.89
CA VAL A 146 4.15 7.70 3.11
C VAL A 146 3.45 7.76 1.76
N TRP A 147 2.32 7.09 1.64
CA TRP A 147 1.51 7.03 0.43
C TRP A 147 0.15 7.66 0.68
N VAL A 148 -0.23 8.60 -0.18
CA VAL A 148 -1.52 9.30 -0.12
C VAL A 148 -2.18 9.26 -1.49
N THR A 149 -3.51 9.12 -1.54
CA THR A 149 -4.25 9.24 -2.80
C THR A 149 -4.89 10.62 -2.88
N ALA A 150 -4.55 11.37 -3.92
CA ALA A 150 -5.15 12.64 -4.24
C ALA A 150 -6.17 12.48 -5.38
N HIS A 151 -7.41 12.85 -5.13
CA HIS A 151 -8.44 12.90 -6.17
C HIS A 151 -8.39 14.23 -6.91
N VAL A 152 -8.04 14.17 -8.20
CA VAL A 152 -7.75 15.35 -9.04
C VAL A 152 -8.75 15.43 -10.18
N PRO A 153 -9.30 16.62 -10.49
CA PRO A 153 -10.15 16.79 -11.67
C PRO A 153 -9.43 16.37 -12.95
N PRO A 154 -10.10 15.67 -13.88
CA PRO A 154 -9.46 15.20 -15.13
C PRO A 154 -8.82 16.31 -15.97
N ALA A 155 -9.38 17.52 -15.92
CA ALA A 155 -8.79 18.69 -16.57
C ALA A 155 -7.40 19.02 -16.00
N ARG A 156 -7.23 18.94 -14.68
CA ARG A 156 -5.95 19.17 -14.02
C ARG A 156 -4.93 18.06 -14.28
N LEU A 157 -5.38 16.81 -14.43
CA LEU A 157 -4.49 15.73 -14.83
C LEU A 157 -3.93 15.94 -16.24
N LYS A 158 -4.71 16.59 -17.15
CA LYS A 158 -4.27 16.90 -18.51
C LYS A 158 -3.40 18.17 -18.60
N SER A 159 -3.82 19.23 -17.89
CA SER A 159 -3.13 20.52 -17.94
C SER A 159 -1.93 20.61 -17.00
N GLY A 160 -1.83 19.74 -16.03
CA GLY A 160 -0.87 19.84 -14.95
C GLY A 160 -1.18 21.00 -13.99
N GLY A 161 -0.18 21.38 -13.21
CA GLY A 161 -0.26 22.51 -12.31
C GLY A 161 -0.20 22.16 -10.83
N ARG A 162 -0.42 23.13 -9.97
CA ARG A 162 -0.37 23.00 -8.52
C ARG A 162 -1.70 22.46 -7.99
N ILE A 163 -1.62 21.47 -7.10
CA ILE A 163 -2.75 20.95 -6.32
C ILE A 163 -2.43 20.98 -4.84
N SER A 164 -3.46 21.06 -4.00
CA SER A 164 -3.34 20.81 -2.57
C SER A 164 -3.70 19.37 -2.27
N VAL A 165 -2.87 18.69 -1.49
CA VAL A 165 -3.05 17.29 -1.06
C VAL A 165 -3.12 17.28 0.45
N GLU A 166 -4.18 16.70 0.99
CA GLU A 166 -4.29 16.49 2.43
C GLU A 166 -3.34 15.38 2.87
N THR A 167 -2.48 15.71 3.82
CA THR A 167 -1.56 14.74 4.43
C THR A 167 -1.77 14.70 5.94
N PRO A 168 -1.30 13.67 6.64
CA PRO A 168 -1.44 13.59 8.10
C PRO A 168 -0.80 14.74 8.88
N LEU A 169 0.12 15.48 8.26
CA LEU A 169 0.77 16.69 8.82
C LEU A 169 0.17 17.99 8.29
N GLY A 170 -1.00 17.92 7.64
CA GLY A 170 -1.68 19.08 7.04
C GLY A 170 -1.54 19.13 5.52
N PRO A 171 -2.18 20.14 4.90
CA PRO A 171 -2.21 20.29 3.44
C PRO A 171 -0.82 20.57 2.87
N ARG A 172 -0.48 19.87 1.79
CA ARG A 172 0.76 20.05 1.04
C ARG A 172 0.49 20.48 -0.39
N SER A 173 1.23 21.45 -0.86
CA SER A 173 1.16 21.93 -2.25
C SER A 173 2.07 21.07 -3.13
N VAL A 174 1.48 20.38 -4.10
CA VAL A 174 2.17 19.44 -4.99
C VAL A 174 2.05 19.93 -6.43
N TRP A 175 3.15 19.90 -7.17
CA TRP A 175 3.14 20.24 -8.60
C TRP A 175 2.99 18.96 -9.44
N ILE A 176 2.00 18.96 -10.32
CA ILE A 176 1.80 17.90 -11.30
C ILE A 176 2.40 18.35 -12.63
N ASP A 177 3.47 17.72 -13.06
CA ASP A 177 3.99 17.85 -14.40
C ASP A 177 3.37 16.79 -15.34
N ARG A 178 3.63 16.91 -16.64
CA ARG A 178 3.10 15.98 -17.63
C ARG A 178 3.51 14.52 -17.35
N ARG A 179 4.76 14.32 -16.93
CA ARG A 179 5.29 12.99 -16.62
C ARG A 179 4.64 12.38 -15.37
N ALA A 180 4.38 13.20 -14.35
CA ALA A 180 3.68 12.79 -13.16
C ALA A 180 2.23 12.41 -13.46
N ALA A 181 1.56 13.20 -14.31
CA ALA A 181 0.19 12.90 -14.76
C ALA A 181 0.10 11.58 -15.54
N GLU A 182 1.05 11.34 -16.46
CA GLU A 182 1.14 10.09 -17.24
C GLU A 182 1.43 8.87 -16.34
N ARG A 183 2.27 9.02 -15.32
CA ARG A 183 2.57 7.97 -14.34
C ARG A 183 1.49 7.79 -13.27
N GLY A 184 0.63 8.78 -13.10
CA GLY A 184 -0.36 8.82 -12.02
C GLY A 184 0.27 8.92 -10.62
N LEU A 185 1.52 9.42 -10.51
CA LEU A 185 2.28 9.39 -9.28
C LEU A 185 3.26 10.58 -9.21
N VAL A 186 3.26 11.27 -8.05
CA VAL A 186 4.27 12.27 -7.68
C VAL A 186 5.05 11.76 -6.48
N ARG A 187 6.36 11.93 -6.49
CA ARG A 187 7.24 11.65 -5.36
C ARG A 187 7.82 12.97 -4.83
N ILE A 188 7.78 13.14 -3.52
CA ILE A 188 8.39 14.27 -2.83
C ILE A 188 9.38 13.70 -1.81
N GLU A 189 10.66 13.93 -2.06
CA GLU A 189 11.73 13.40 -1.22
C GLU A 189 11.76 14.10 0.15
N GLY A 190 12.03 13.33 1.22
CA GLY A 190 12.14 13.86 2.57
C GLY A 190 10.81 14.18 3.28
N GLU A 191 9.67 14.07 2.59
CA GLU A 191 8.32 14.35 3.13
C GLU A 191 7.58 13.07 3.60
N GLY A 192 8.30 11.96 3.72
CA GLY A 192 7.82 10.72 4.33
C GLY A 192 8.03 10.70 5.83
N LEU A 193 8.26 9.53 6.41
CA LEU A 193 8.60 9.42 7.83
C LEU A 193 9.94 10.10 8.10
N PRO A 194 10.05 10.87 9.19
CA PRO A 194 11.30 11.52 9.54
C PRO A 194 12.40 10.52 9.86
N ALA A 195 13.65 10.93 9.64
CA ALA A 195 14.82 10.12 9.99
C ALA A 195 14.82 9.75 11.46
N ARG A 196 15.10 8.48 11.76
CA ARG A 196 15.15 7.97 13.13
C ARG A 196 16.07 6.78 13.26
N GLY A 197 17.07 6.92 14.13
CA GLY A 197 18.07 5.87 14.34
C GLY A 197 18.80 5.51 13.03
N ARG A 198 18.67 4.26 12.59
CA ARG A 198 19.26 3.77 11.32
C ARG A 198 18.43 4.06 10.07
N HIS A 199 17.21 4.57 10.26
CA HIS A 199 16.28 4.82 9.15
C HIS A 199 16.44 6.25 8.64
N PRO A 200 16.66 6.45 7.34
CA PRO A 200 16.69 7.78 6.74
C PRO A 200 15.28 8.39 6.68
N ALA A 201 15.22 9.67 6.34
CA ALA A 201 13.93 10.29 5.99
C ALA A 201 13.35 9.64 4.74
N GLY A 202 12.07 9.31 4.81
CA GLY A 202 11.34 8.72 3.70
C GLY A 202 10.82 9.75 2.71
N SER A 203 10.12 9.29 1.67
CA SER A 203 9.46 10.11 0.66
C SER A 203 7.95 10.06 0.82
N LEU A 204 7.29 11.15 0.39
CA LEU A 204 5.84 11.18 0.22
C LEU A 204 5.52 10.81 -1.24
N TYR A 205 4.71 9.77 -1.41
CA TYR A 205 4.17 9.36 -2.70
C TYR A 205 2.71 9.75 -2.79
N VAL A 206 2.40 10.61 -3.75
CA VAL A 206 1.03 11.06 -4.03
C VAL A 206 0.53 10.33 -5.27
N ARG A 207 -0.40 9.39 -5.09
CA ARG A 207 -1.11 8.73 -6.18
C ARG A 207 -2.18 9.68 -6.69
N LEU A 208 -2.14 9.98 -7.99
CA LEU A 208 -3.12 10.83 -8.65
C LEU A 208 -4.25 9.94 -9.18
N ALA A 209 -5.44 10.09 -8.62
CA ALA A 209 -6.65 9.42 -9.07
C ALA A 209 -7.63 10.44 -9.65
N PRO A 210 -8.36 10.13 -10.73
CA PRO A 210 -9.42 11.01 -11.20
C PRO A 210 -10.50 11.14 -10.12
N LEU A 211 -11.06 12.35 -9.99
CA LEU A 211 -12.16 12.60 -9.06
C LEU A 211 -13.33 11.66 -9.41
N PRO A 212 -13.82 10.84 -8.47
CA PRO A 212 -14.95 9.96 -8.73
C PRO A 212 -16.18 10.78 -9.13
N GLY A 213 -16.84 10.40 -10.23
CA GLY A 213 -18.01 11.10 -10.75
C GLY A 213 -17.78 12.07 -11.92
N ALA A 214 -16.59 12.63 -12.08
CA ALA A 214 -16.34 13.62 -13.15
C ALA A 214 -16.35 13.05 -14.58
N GLY A 215 -16.22 11.72 -14.73
CA GLY A 215 -16.29 11.06 -16.04
C GLY A 215 -17.56 10.21 -16.23
N ALA A 216 -18.07 9.62 -15.16
CA ALA A 216 -19.24 8.75 -15.23
C ALA A 216 -20.55 9.54 -15.42
N GLU A 217 -20.69 10.68 -14.75
CA GLU A 217 -21.85 11.56 -14.94
C GLU A 217 -21.90 12.15 -16.35
N SER A 218 -20.74 12.56 -16.88
CA SER A 218 -20.67 13.09 -18.26
C SER A 218 -21.00 12.02 -19.31
N ALA A 219 -20.57 10.78 -19.15
CA ALA A 219 -20.89 9.67 -20.04
C ALA A 219 -22.37 9.25 -19.91
N ALA A 220 -22.89 9.16 -18.69
CA ALA A 220 -24.29 8.83 -18.42
C ALA A 220 -25.24 9.93 -18.93
N MET A 221 -24.90 11.21 -18.70
CA MET A 221 -25.67 12.34 -19.22
C MET A 221 -25.60 12.44 -20.74
N THR A 222 -24.49 12.10 -21.36
CA THR A 222 -24.37 12.06 -22.81
C THR A 222 -25.20 10.92 -23.41
N LEU A 223 -25.25 9.76 -22.77
CA LEU A 223 -26.11 8.65 -23.15
C LEU A 223 -27.58 8.99 -22.95
N LEU A 224 -27.97 9.59 -21.82
CA LEU A 224 -29.34 10.03 -21.57
C LEU A 224 -29.80 11.10 -22.56
N ARG A 225 -28.97 12.06 -22.92
CA ARG A 225 -29.27 13.07 -23.96
C ARG A 225 -29.45 12.42 -25.35
N ARG A 226 -28.61 11.45 -25.70
CA ARG A 226 -28.77 10.69 -26.95
C ARG A 226 -30.06 9.87 -26.96
N PHE A 227 -30.38 9.25 -25.85
CA PHE A 227 -31.66 8.48 -25.73
C PHE A 227 -32.88 9.41 -25.79
N ALA A 228 -32.85 10.54 -25.08
CA ALA A 228 -33.92 11.52 -25.13
C ALA A 228 -34.12 12.13 -26.53
N ALA A 229 -33.03 12.40 -27.24
CA ALA A 229 -33.09 12.89 -28.63
C ALA A 229 -33.61 11.85 -29.60
N ALA A 230 -33.34 10.56 -29.41
CA ALA A 230 -33.85 9.47 -30.21
C ALA A 230 -35.35 9.15 -29.95
N TRP A 231 -35.90 9.57 -28.81
CA TRP A 231 -37.34 9.39 -28.48
C TRP A 231 -38.19 10.60 -28.81
N ALA A 232 -37.57 11.75 -29.09
CA ALA A 232 -38.26 12.98 -29.47
C ALA A 232 -38.37 13.18 -31.00
N ALA A 233 -37.82 12.26 -31.78
CA ALA A 233 -37.92 12.17 -33.25
C ALA A 233 -38.89 11.07 -33.70
#